data_7b44b2e5da7f2ca537867d722c8a6400
#
_entry.id   7b44b2e5da7f2ca537867d722c8a6400
#
_cell.length_a   1.000
_cell.length_b   1.000
_cell.length_c   1.000
_cell.angle_alpha   90.00
_cell.angle_beta   90.00
_cell.angle_gamma   90.00
#
_symmetry.space_group_name_H-M   'P 1'
#
loop_
_entity.id
_entity.type
_entity.pdbx_description
1 polymer ?
#
loop_
_entity_poly.entity_id
_entity_poly.type
_entity_poly.pdbx_seq_one_letter_code
_entity_poly.pdbx_strand_id
1 'polypeptide(L)'
;MKRLTAYVLLTVLFLSGCGAQMSPDEAQESIQVIAMDTAMLITTYGERSPAAAYACEDVIRDLEAKLSRTVEDSEVSRLNAAGGDAVEIGWDAYSLLERAAAYSSSTGGAFDITVAPVVSAWGFTEDSFRVPSQAELDRLLPLVDSSQVSVTPSLDSNGDGPKAMVTLGPGQAIDLGGLAKGYAADKIVGVLREHDVPRANINLGGNVLAYGGRPDGTPWRVAIQDPARVGEQDAFAGVLALTDSFAITSGGYQRYFEQDGKTYHHIIDPATGYPADSGLTSVTVVAALGEGDGSGFPGTMCDAYSTALFIMGEERALAFWRDEMMWGEEGCPFDLVLVTEDGRVVVTEGLADRFTLDEDSGYSLETASRNGQ
;
A
#
# COMPACT_ATOMS: atom_id res chain seq x y z
N MET A 1 -21.61 -19.57 -16.06
CA MET A 1 -21.73 -18.13 -15.89
C MET A 1 -20.63 -17.47 -16.70
N LYS A 2 -20.97 -16.53 -17.57
CA LYS A 2 -20.03 -15.97 -18.56
C LYS A 2 -19.24 -14.85 -17.90
N ARG A 3 -17.92 -15.00 -17.82
CA ARG A 3 -16.98 -13.94 -17.39
C ARG A 3 -16.92 -12.89 -18.50
N LEU A 4 -17.24 -11.63 -18.17
CA LEU A 4 -16.91 -10.47 -18.99
C LEU A 4 -15.63 -9.86 -18.42
N THR A 5 -14.50 -10.23 -19.02
CA THR A 5 -13.23 -9.51 -18.81
C THR A 5 -13.30 -8.29 -19.72
N ALA A 6 -13.56 -7.13 -19.16
CA ALA A 6 -13.55 -5.88 -19.89
C ALA A 6 -12.09 -5.45 -20.10
N TYR A 7 -11.52 -5.74 -21.26
CA TYR A 7 -10.31 -5.09 -21.74
C TYR A 7 -10.66 -3.66 -22.16
N VAL A 8 -10.28 -2.68 -21.37
CA VAL A 8 -10.31 -1.28 -21.78
C VAL A 8 -9.12 -1.06 -22.73
N LEU A 9 -9.42 -1.08 -24.04
CA LEU A 9 -8.49 -0.70 -25.08
C LEU A 9 -8.43 0.82 -25.11
N LEU A 10 -7.45 1.43 -24.42
CA LEU A 10 -7.20 2.86 -24.51
C LEU A 10 -6.46 3.14 -25.82
N THR A 11 -7.16 3.68 -26.80
CA THR A 11 -6.58 4.13 -28.08
C THR A 11 -5.83 5.44 -27.83
N VAL A 12 -4.51 5.38 -27.81
CA VAL A 12 -3.66 6.59 -27.80
C VAL A 12 -3.73 7.26 -29.17
N LEU A 13 -4.46 8.36 -29.28
CA LEU A 13 -4.44 9.24 -30.43
C LEU A 13 -3.15 10.08 -30.43
N PHE A 14 -2.19 9.71 -31.27
CA PHE A 14 -1.08 10.60 -31.61
C PHE A 14 -1.60 11.80 -32.41
N LEU A 15 -1.81 12.93 -31.76
CA LEU A 15 -1.96 14.21 -32.39
C LEU A 15 -0.56 14.71 -32.73
N SER A 16 -0.17 14.60 -34.03
CA SER A 16 0.99 15.26 -34.60
C SER A 16 0.72 16.78 -34.66
N GLY A 17 1.01 17.48 -33.58
CA GLY A 17 0.96 18.94 -33.47
C GLY A 17 2.35 19.52 -33.64
N CYS A 18 2.46 20.61 -34.40
CA CYS A 18 3.64 21.39 -34.75
C CYS A 18 4.69 21.49 -33.66
N GLY A 19 5.95 21.26 -34.03
CA GLY A 19 7.12 21.25 -33.16
C GLY A 19 7.35 22.55 -32.37
N ALA A 20 6.77 22.60 -31.17
CA ALA A 20 7.39 23.32 -30.09
C ALA A 20 8.47 22.36 -29.54
N GLN A 21 9.70 22.80 -29.54
CA GLN A 21 10.81 22.09 -28.92
C GLN A 21 10.48 22.05 -27.41
N MET A 22 10.01 20.89 -26.91
CA MET A 22 9.79 20.71 -25.47
C MET A 22 11.11 20.98 -24.75
N SER A 23 11.06 21.72 -23.65
CA SER A 23 12.24 21.88 -22.80
C SER A 23 12.66 20.51 -22.29
N PRO A 24 13.95 20.27 -22.03
CA PRO A 24 14.40 18.98 -21.44
C PRO A 24 13.64 18.60 -20.17
N ASP A 25 13.19 19.58 -19.39
CA ASP A 25 12.42 19.39 -18.14
C ASP A 25 10.96 19.00 -18.37
N GLU A 26 10.44 19.15 -19.60
CA GLU A 26 9.06 18.78 -20.00
C GLU A 26 9.01 17.42 -20.69
N ALA A 27 10.17 16.79 -20.98
CA ALA A 27 10.18 15.44 -21.51
C ALA A 27 9.49 14.49 -20.49
N GLN A 28 8.55 13.69 -20.99
CA GLN A 28 7.73 12.79 -20.17
C GLN A 28 7.83 11.36 -20.68
N GLU A 29 7.94 10.42 -19.77
CA GLU A 29 7.75 9.00 -20.04
C GLU A 29 6.63 8.46 -19.14
N SER A 30 5.75 7.65 -19.71
CA SER A 30 4.67 6.97 -18.98
C SER A 30 4.62 5.52 -19.39
N ILE A 31 4.80 4.63 -18.42
CA ILE A 31 4.72 3.18 -18.63
C ILE A 31 3.67 2.55 -17.71
N GLN A 32 3.00 1.51 -18.22
CA GLN A 32 2.14 0.66 -17.42
C GLN A 32 2.86 -0.64 -17.06
N VAL A 33 2.77 -1.02 -15.79
CA VAL A 33 3.33 -2.26 -15.27
C VAL A 33 2.21 -3.07 -14.62
N ILE A 34 2.12 -4.36 -14.93
CA ILE A 34 1.26 -5.30 -14.20
C ILE A 34 2.18 -6.12 -13.31
N ALA A 35 2.10 -5.91 -12.01
CA ALA A 35 2.89 -6.58 -10.99
C ALA A 35 2.17 -6.50 -9.64
N MET A 36 2.56 -7.35 -8.67
CA MET A 36 1.98 -7.40 -7.31
C MET A 36 0.43 -7.40 -7.33
N ASP A 37 -0.15 -8.20 -8.22
CA ASP A 37 -1.60 -8.38 -8.44
C ASP A 37 -2.36 -7.10 -8.81
N THR A 38 -1.70 -6.07 -9.36
CA THR A 38 -2.35 -4.82 -9.73
C THR A 38 -1.77 -4.19 -10.99
N ALA A 39 -2.52 -3.26 -11.59
CA ALA A 39 -2.03 -2.39 -12.66
C ALA A 39 -1.43 -1.11 -12.04
N MET A 40 -0.23 -0.80 -12.45
CA MET A 40 0.55 0.34 -11.99
C MET A 40 0.81 1.31 -13.12
N LEU A 41 0.90 2.58 -12.81
CA LEU A 41 1.26 3.64 -13.76
C LEU A 41 2.46 4.41 -13.22
N ILE A 42 3.53 4.45 -14.01
CA ILE A 42 4.75 5.19 -13.70
C ILE A 42 4.86 6.34 -14.70
N THR A 43 4.81 7.56 -14.23
CA THR A 43 5.00 8.76 -15.05
C THR A 43 6.13 9.59 -14.47
N THR A 44 7.20 9.77 -15.24
CA THR A 44 8.39 10.54 -14.87
C THR A 44 8.59 11.69 -15.85
N TYR A 45 9.25 12.75 -15.39
CA TYR A 45 9.53 13.96 -16.18
C TYR A 45 11.01 14.33 -16.07
N GLY A 46 11.55 14.91 -17.13
CA GLY A 46 12.95 15.33 -17.23
C GLY A 46 13.73 14.56 -18.28
N GLU A 47 14.96 14.98 -18.52
CA GLU A 47 15.81 14.45 -19.61
C GLU A 47 16.05 12.93 -19.48
N ARG A 48 16.15 12.41 -18.22
CA ARG A 48 16.39 11.00 -17.94
C ARG A 48 15.11 10.20 -17.64
N SER A 49 13.95 10.80 -17.92
CA SER A 49 12.66 10.17 -17.59
C SER A 49 12.48 8.76 -18.16
N PRO A 50 12.87 8.44 -19.43
CA PRO A 50 12.71 7.06 -19.92
C PRO A 50 13.54 6.05 -19.13
N ALA A 51 14.82 6.37 -18.86
CA ALA A 51 15.69 5.47 -18.09
C ALA A 51 15.18 5.27 -16.66
N ALA A 52 14.71 6.34 -16.02
CA ALA A 52 14.15 6.28 -14.68
C ALA A 52 12.85 5.46 -14.62
N ALA A 53 11.95 5.61 -15.59
CA ALA A 53 10.69 4.86 -15.62
C ALA A 53 10.94 3.35 -15.71
N TYR A 54 11.84 2.91 -16.59
CA TYR A 54 12.21 1.48 -16.68
C TYR A 54 12.99 0.99 -15.47
N ALA A 55 13.85 1.80 -14.86
CA ALA A 55 14.51 1.43 -13.62
C ALA A 55 13.52 1.28 -12.44
N CYS A 56 12.45 2.08 -12.40
CA CYS A 56 11.34 1.88 -11.46
C CYS A 56 10.59 0.57 -11.70
N GLU A 57 10.35 0.20 -12.99
CA GLU A 57 9.77 -1.10 -13.32
C GLU A 57 10.66 -2.25 -12.85
N ASP A 58 11.97 -2.16 -13.06
CA ASP A 58 12.93 -3.19 -12.63
C ASP A 58 12.88 -3.38 -11.11
N VAL A 59 12.80 -2.31 -10.32
CA VAL A 59 12.62 -2.39 -8.86
C VAL A 59 11.34 -3.13 -8.49
N ILE A 60 10.21 -2.80 -9.13
CA ILE A 60 8.92 -3.44 -8.84
C ILE A 60 8.98 -4.94 -9.13
N ARG A 61 9.54 -5.34 -10.27
CA ARG A 61 9.65 -6.75 -10.67
C ARG A 61 10.61 -7.54 -9.80
N ASP A 62 11.73 -6.94 -9.40
CA ASP A 62 12.70 -7.56 -8.49
C ASP A 62 12.07 -7.80 -7.11
N LEU A 63 11.33 -6.82 -6.58
CA LEU A 63 10.63 -6.96 -5.32
C LEU A 63 9.49 -8.00 -5.39
N GLU A 64 8.72 -8.04 -6.48
CA GLU A 64 7.71 -9.08 -6.68
C GLU A 64 8.34 -10.47 -6.67
N ALA A 65 9.43 -10.66 -7.40
CA ALA A 65 10.15 -11.94 -7.47
C ALA A 65 10.69 -12.41 -6.11
N LYS A 66 11.03 -11.48 -5.21
CA LYS A 66 11.56 -11.79 -3.87
C LYS A 66 10.46 -11.93 -2.82
N LEU A 67 9.43 -11.07 -2.85
CA LEU A 67 8.51 -10.85 -1.74
C LEU A 67 7.12 -11.47 -1.93
N SER A 68 6.77 -11.89 -3.15
CA SER A 68 5.46 -12.48 -3.42
C SER A 68 5.32 -13.84 -2.73
N ARG A 69 4.20 -14.06 -2.07
CA ARG A 69 3.86 -15.38 -1.52
C ARG A 69 3.37 -16.39 -2.58
N THR A 70 3.09 -15.95 -3.80
CA THR A 70 2.54 -16.74 -4.90
C THR A 70 3.54 -17.02 -6.01
N VAL A 71 4.64 -16.27 -6.10
CA VAL A 71 5.73 -16.54 -7.02
C VAL A 71 6.54 -17.71 -6.49
N GLU A 72 6.65 -18.78 -7.28
CA GLU A 72 7.45 -19.95 -6.96
C GLU A 72 8.92 -19.54 -6.74
N ASP A 73 9.57 -20.11 -5.72
CA ASP A 73 10.95 -19.83 -5.33
C ASP A 73 11.24 -18.40 -4.81
N SER A 74 10.25 -17.56 -4.63
CA SER A 74 10.45 -16.30 -3.90
C SER A 74 10.95 -16.56 -2.47
N GLU A 75 11.56 -15.57 -1.82
CA GLU A 75 12.01 -15.70 -0.44
C GLU A 75 10.84 -15.99 0.52
N VAL A 76 9.69 -15.31 0.30
CA VAL A 76 8.48 -15.49 1.10
C VAL A 76 7.81 -16.84 0.84
N SER A 77 7.71 -17.29 -0.42
CA SER A 77 7.13 -18.61 -0.71
C SER A 77 7.97 -19.74 -0.15
N ARG A 78 9.32 -19.66 -0.22
CA ARG A 78 10.23 -20.62 0.40
C ARG A 78 10.09 -20.64 1.92
N LEU A 79 10.00 -19.47 2.55
CA LEU A 79 9.81 -19.36 3.98
C LEU A 79 8.46 -19.97 4.43
N ASN A 80 7.40 -19.67 3.70
CA ASN A 80 6.06 -20.24 3.97
C ASN A 80 6.00 -21.77 3.76
N ALA A 81 6.80 -22.31 2.86
CA ALA A 81 6.88 -23.74 2.59
C ALA A 81 7.83 -24.50 3.54
N ALA A 82 8.65 -23.81 4.32
CA ALA A 82 9.72 -24.41 5.12
C ALA A 82 9.23 -25.23 6.33
N GLY A 83 7.94 -25.11 6.71
CA GLY A 83 7.35 -25.92 7.79
C GLY A 83 7.96 -25.71 9.16
N GLY A 84 8.62 -24.57 9.39
CA GLY A 84 9.30 -24.23 10.65
C GLY A 84 10.82 -24.40 10.59
N ASP A 85 11.37 -24.85 9.46
CA ASP A 85 12.82 -24.83 9.25
C ASP A 85 13.30 -23.40 8.96
N ALA A 86 14.57 -23.11 9.31
CA ALA A 86 15.15 -21.81 9.08
C ALA A 86 15.51 -21.59 7.61
N VAL A 87 15.11 -20.42 7.06
CA VAL A 87 15.37 -20.01 5.67
C VAL A 87 16.20 -18.74 5.67
N GLU A 88 17.25 -18.71 4.83
CA GLU A 88 18.00 -17.48 4.56
C GLU A 88 17.23 -16.58 3.61
N ILE A 89 17.07 -15.31 4.00
CA ILE A 89 16.44 -14.25 3.22
C ILE A 89 17.41 -13.07 3.02
N GLY A 90 17.22 -12.32 1.94
CA GLY A 90 17.98 -11.11 1.63
C GLY A 90 17.49 -9.88 2.36
N TRP A 91 18.18 -8.75 2.09
CA TRP A 91 17.96 -7.48 2.77
C TRP A 91 16.52 -6.96 2.65
N ASP A 92 15.90 -7.05 1.47
CA ASP A 92 14.56 -6.48 1.23
C ASP A 92 13.51 -7.19 2.11
N ALA A 93 13.48 -8.52 2.11
CA ALA A 93 12.57 -9.29 2.96
C ALA A 93 12.90 -9.11 4.46
N TYR A 94 14.17 -9.12 4.83
CA TYR A 94 14.60 -8.88 6.21
C TYR A 94 14.14 -7.52 6.73
N SER A 95 14.41 -6.44 5.96
CA SER A 95 13.99 -5.08 6.31
C SER A 95 12.47 -4.97 6.49
N LEU A 96 11.69 -5.65 5.65
CA LEU A 96 10.23 -5.66 5.77
C LEU A 96 9.74 -6.46 6.99
N LEU A 97 10.38 -7.56 7.35
CA LEU A 97 10.02 -8.33 8.54
C LEU A 97 10.24 -7.54 9.83
N GLU A 98 11.38 -6.84 9.95
CA GLU A 98 11.66 -5.97 11.10
C GLU A 98 10.60 -4.86 11.23
N ARG A 99 10.27 -4.21 10.13
CA ARG A 99 9.24 -3.16 10.11
C ARG A 99 7.85 -3.70 10.39
N ALA A 100 7.51 -4.85 9.82
CA ALA A 100 6.22 -5.50 10.07
C ALA A 100 6.04 -5.82 11.56
N ALA A 101 7.10 -6.28 12.24
CA ALA A 101 7.07 -6.53 13.68
C ALA A 101 6.85 -5.23 14.48
N ALA A 102 7.52 -4.13 14.09
CA ALA A 102 7.32 -2.82 14.70
C ALA A 102 5.89 -2.29 14.48
N TYR A 103 5.36 -2.39 13.26
CA TYR A 103 3.98 -1.97 12.94
C TYR A 103 2.93 -2.84 13.61
N SER A 104 3.15 -4.16 13.72
CA SER A 104 2.27 -5.04 14.50
C SER A 104 2.21 -4.61 15.96
N SER A 105 3.37 -4.33 16.57
CA SER A 105 3.46 -3.87 17.95
C SER A 105 2.76 -2.52 18.16
N SER A 106 3.06 -1.51 17.32
CA SER A 106 2.50 -0.16 17.46
C SER A 106 0.99 -0.12 17.26
N THR A 107 0.46 -0.97 16.35
CA THR A 107 -0.98 -1.05 16.05
C THR A 107 -1.74 -2.01 16.96
N GLY A 108 -1.06 -2.64 17.93
CA GLY A 108 -1.67 -3.63 18.84
C GLY A 108 -2.20 -4.87 18.10
N GLY A 109 -1.51 -5.27 17.02
CA GLY A 109 -1.86 -6.44 16.19
C GLY A 109 -2.93 -6.18 15.14
N ALA A 110 -3.40 -4.94 14.95
CA ALA A 110 -4.32 -4.64 13.85
C ALA A 110 -3.65 -4.81 12.47
N PHE A 111 -2.33 -4.61 12.40
CA PHE A 111 -1.50 -5.05 11.29
C PHE A 111 -0.70 -6.28 11.72
N ASP A 112 -0.86 -7.40 11.03
CA ASP A 112 -0.06 -8.61 11.28
C ASP A 112 0.15 -9.41 9.99
N ILE A 113 1.41 -9.56 9.57
CA ILE A 113 1.76 -10.29 8.35
C ILE A 113 1.50 -11.79 8.45
N THR A 114 1.36 -12.34 9.66
CA THR A 114 1.07 -13.76 9.89
C THR A 114 -0.41 -14.11 9.68
N VAL A 115 -1.24 -13.14 9.28
CA VAL A 115 -2.65 -13.35 8.89
C VAL A 115 -2.80 -14.20 7.61
N ALA A 116 -1.71 -14.49 6.90
CA ALA A 116 -1.68 -15.22 5.64
C ALA A 116 -2.51 -16.52 5.59
N PRO A 117 -2.48 -17.43 6.60
CA PRO A 117 -3.30 -18.63 6.59
C PRO A 117 -4.81 -18.33 6.60
N VAL A 118 -5.22 -17.26 7.28
CA VAL A 118 -6.61 -16.82 7.34
C VAL A 118 -7.04 -16.24 5.98
N VAL A 119 -6.23 -15.37 5.38
CA VAL A 119 -6.49 -14.81 4.03
C VAL A 119 -6.62 -15.91 2.98
N SER A 120 -5.75 -16.95 3.05
CA SER A 120 -5.86 -18.13 2.16
C SER A 120 -7.15 -18.91 2.39
N ALA A 121 -7.60 -19.04 3.64
CA ALA A 121 -8.87 -19.72 3.95
C ALA A 121 -10.08 -19.02 3.33
N TRP A 122 -10.06 -17.71 3.16
CA TRP A 122 -11.07 -16.92 2.44
C TRP A 122 -10.97 -17.05 0.92
N GLY A 123 -9.84 -17.57 0.40
CA GLY A 123 -9.59 -17.78 -1.02
C GLY A 123 -9.21 -16.53 -1.79
N PHE A 124 -8.81 -15.45 -1.12
CA PHE A 124 -8.37 -14.21 -1.77
C PHE A 124 -7.05 -14.37 -2.54
N THR A 125 -6.21 -15.33 -2.15
CA THR A 125 -4.92 -15.58 -2.79
C THR A 125 -5.06 -16.29 -4.14
N GLU A 126 -5.97 -17.27 -4.21
CA GLU A 126 -6.13 -18.16 -5.37
C GLU A 126 -7.39 -17.85 -6.20
N ASP A 127 -8.07 -16.71 -5.95
CA ASP A 127 -9.37 -16.36 -6.53
C ASP A 127 -10.44 -17.46 -6.37
N SER A 128 -10.31 -18.27 -5.30
CA SER A 128 -11.20 -19.36 -4.93
C SER A 128 -12.09 -18.98 -3.75
N PHE A 129 -12.81 -17.89 -3.89
CA PHE A 129 -13.57 -17.21 -2.84
C PHE A 129 -14.57 -18.11 -2.14
N ARG A 130 -14.56 -18.08 -0.80
CA ARG A 130 -15.50 -18.79 0.08
C ARG A 130 -15.54 -18.15 1.45
N VAL A 131 -16.59 -18.43 2.21
CA VAL A 131 -16.66 -18.09 3.63
C VAL A 131 -16.13 -19.28 4.44
N PRO A 132 -15.02 -19.13 5.18
CA PRO A 132 -14.52 -20.19 6.07
C PRO A 132 -15.53 -20.52 7.17
N SER A 133 -15.56 -21.79 7.63
CA SER A 133 -16.34 -22.13 8.80
C SER A 133 -15.70 -21.58 10.08
N GLN A 134 -16.51 -21.30 11.11
CA GLN A 134 -15.99 -20.86 12.41
C GLN A 134 -14.94 -21.82 12.97
N ALA A 135 -15.18 -23.14 12.89
CA ALA A 135 -14.23 -24.15 13.34
C ALA A 135 -12.89 -24.13 12.56
N GLU A 136 -12.89 -23.65 11.33
CA GLU A 136 -11.66 -23.43 10.56
C GLU A 136 -10.95 -22.17 11.04
N LEU A 137 -11.65 -21.06 11.22
CA LEU A 137 -11.09 -19.83 11.78
C LEU A 137 -10.52 -20.04 13.18
N ASP A 138 -11.23 -20.76 14.06
CA ASP A 138 -10.76 -21.10 15.41
C ASP A 138 -9.42 -21.87 15.42
N ARG A 139 -9.11 -22.60 14.34
CA ARG A 139 -7.83 -23.30 14.19
C ARG A 139 -6.73 -22.41 13.59
N LEU A 140 -7.10 -21.43 12.78
CA LEU A 140 -6.16 -20.58 12.07
C LEU A 140 -5.77 -19.33 12.89
N LEU A 141 -6.70 -18.77 13.66
CA LEU A 141 -6.45 -17.57 14.47
C LEU A 141 -5.24 -17.69 15.42
N PRO A 142 -4.98 -18.84 16.09
CA PRO A 142 -3.78 -18.99 16.91
C PRO A 142 -2.45 -18.92 16.13
N LEU A 143 -2.49 -18.99 14.80
CA LEU A 143 -1.30 -18.83 13.94
C LEU A 143 -1.01 -17.36 13.62
N VAL A 144 -1.95 -16.45 13.92
CA VAL A 144 -1.79 -15.02 13.72
C VAL A 144 -1.10 -14.43 14.96
N ASP A 145 0.22 -14.47 14.94
CA ASP A 145 1.07 -14.03 16.04
C ASP A 145 2.48 -13.74 15.51
N SER A 146 2.75 -12.48 15.18
CA SER A 146 4.05 -12.04 14.67
C SER A 146 5.20 -12.24 15.68
N SER A 147 4.90 -12.39 16.97
CA SER A 147 5.93 -12.66 18.00
C SER A 147 6.59 -14.04 17.87
N GLN A 148 5.98 -14.95 17.13
CA GLN A 148 6.54 -16.28 16.84
C GLN A 148 7.47 -16.30 15.61
N VAL A 149 7.57 -15.20 14.87
CA VAL A 149 8.52 -15.05 13.77
C VAL A 149 9.89 -14.75 14.35
N SER A 150 10.82 -15.70 14.21
CA SER A 150 12.20 -15.52 14.68
C SER A 150 13.07 -15.02 13.54
N VAL A 151 13.72 -13.88 13.74
CA VAL A 151 14.65 -13.28 12.78
C VAL A 151 16.02 -13.18 13.42
N THR A 152 17.03 -13.81 12.80
CA THR A 152 18.43 -13.76 13.27
C THR A 152 19.30 -13.15 12.18
N PRO A 153 19.77 -11.91 12.33
CA PRO A 153 20.66 -11.29 11.35
C PRO A 153 21.91 -12.14 11.12
N SER A 154 22.31 -12.28 9.87
CA SER A 154 23.51 -12.97 9.43
C SER A 154 24.51 -11.96 8.89
N LEU A 155 25.75 -12.03 9.37
CA LEU A 155 26.81 -11.21 8.80
C LEU A 155 27.18 -11.79 7.43
N ASP A 156 27.05 -10.96 6.40
CA ASP A 156 27.45 -11.36 5.06
C ASP A 156 28.97 -11.56 4.98
N SER A 157 29.38 -12.79 4.72
CA SER A 157 30.79 -13.14 4.47
C SER A 157 31.17 -12.99 2.99
N ASN A 158 30.21 -12.77 2.08
CA ASN A 158 30.40 -12.84 0.64
C ASN A 158 30.24 -11.50 -0.10
N GLY A 159 29.76 -10.43 0.57
CA GLY A 159 29.56 -9.10 -0.01
C GLY A 159 28.19 -8.89 -0.69
N ASP A 160 27.25 -9.81 -0.50
CA ASP A 160 25.88 -9.74 -1.10
C ASP A 160 24.91 -8.85 -0.31
N GLY A 161 25.40 -8.16 0.72
CA GLY A 161 24.62 -7.33 1.62
C GLY A 161 24.04 -8.07 2.83
N PRO A 162 23.36 -7.37 3.74
CA PRO A 162 22.80 -7.96 4.95
C PRO A 162 21.76 -9.04 4.63
N LYS A 163 21.80 -10.15 5.37
CA LYS A 163 20.88 -11.28 5.28
C LYS A 163 20.36 -11.65 6.67
N ALA A 164 19.32 -12.46 6.73
CA ALA A 164 18.84 -13.03 7.97
C ALA A 164 18.44 -14.49 7.80
N MET A 165 18.58 -15.27 8.88
CA MET A 165 17.91 -16.57 9.02
C MET A 165 16.57 -16.34 9.68
N VAL A 166 15.49 -16.80 9.03
CA VAL A 166 14.13 -16.62 9.52
C VAL A 166 13.46 -17.96 9.74
N THR A 167 12.73 -18.06 10.83
CA THR A 167 11.93 -19.24 11.17
C THR A 167 10.51 -18.79 11.53
N LEU A 168 9.51 -19.40 10.94
CA LEU A 168 8.10 -19.23 11.32
C LEU A 168 7.69 -20.25 12.39
N GLY A 169 6.72 -19.89 13.19
CA GLY A 169 6.08 -20.85 14.11
C GLY A 169 5.39 -21.99 13.35
N PRO A 170 5.13 -23.15 14.01
CA PRO A 170 4.50 -24.29 13.36
C PRO A 170 3.16 -23.96 12.71
N GLY A 171 3.02 -24.14 11.41
CA GLY A 171 1.81 -23.86 10.64
C GLY A 171 1.57 -22.39 10.30
N GLN A 172 2.46 -21.49 10.72
CA GLN A 172 2.41 -20.09 10.30
C GLN A 172 2.80 -19.92 8.83
N ALA A 173 2.31 -18.87 8.23
CA ALA A 173 2.75 -18.32 6.96
C ALA A 173 2.63 -16.80 7.01
N ILE A 174 3.39 -16.10 6.20
CA ILE A 174 3.38 -14.64 6.13
C ILE A 174 2.90 -14.13 4.77
N ASP A 175 2.34 -12.93 4.78
CA ASP A 175 1.97 -12.16 3.60
C ASP A 175 2.46 -10.72 3.76
N LEU A 176 3.30 -10.26 2.83
CA LEU A 176 3.87 -8.92 2.83
C LEU A 176 3.06 -7.94 1.95
N GLY A 177 1.92 -8.37 1.39
CA GLY A 177 1.11 -7.56 0.48
C GLY A 177 0.61 -6.24 1.07
N GLY A 178 0.44 -6.16 2.39
CA GLY A 178 0.01 -4.93 3.09
C GLY A 178 1.11 -3.90 3.35
N LEU A 179 2.35 -4.11 2.86
CA LEU A 179 3.46 -3.16 2.99
C LEU A 179 4.44 -3.17 1.81
N ALA A 180 4.38 -4.19 0.95
CA ALA A 180 5.36 -4.35 -0.14
C ALA A 180 5.24 -3.27 -1.22
N LYS A 181 4.04 -2.74 -1.50
CA LYS A 181 3.86 -1.66 -2.48
C LYS A 181 4.36 -0.32 -1.94
N GLY A 182 4.14 -0.07 -0.65
CA GLY A 182 4.73 1.09 0.03
C GLY A 182 6.26 1.03 0.00
N TYR A 183 6.84 -0.15 0.25
CA TYR A 183 8.28 -0.37 0.16
C TYR A 183 8.82 -0.17 -1.26
N ALA A 184 8.11 -0.65 -2.27
CA ALA A 184 8.46 -0.39 -3.65
C ALA A 184 8.46 1.13 -3.97
N ALA A 185 7.48 1.88 -3.45
CA ALA A 185 7.43 3.32 -3.62
C ALA A 185 8.61 4.03 -2.92
N ASP A 186 9.03 3.59 -1.72
CA ASP A 186 10.23 4.10 -1.05
C ASP A 186 11.50 3.85 -1.87
N LYS A 187 11.66 2.63 -2.41
CA LYS A 187 12.81 2.29 -3.29
C LYS A 187 12.82 3.13 -4.57
N ILE A 188 11.64 3.38 -5.15
CA ILE A 188 11.49 4.21 -6.35
C ILE A 188 11.97 5.65 -6.08
N VAL A 189 11.78 6.21 -4.88
CA VAL A 189 12.35 7.53 -4.54
C VAL A 189 13.87 7.55 -4.72
N GLY A 190 14.56 6.49 -4.34
CA GLY A 190 16.01 6.33 -4.58
C GLY A 190 16.35 6.36 -6.07
N VAL A 191 15.62 5.58 -6.88
CA VAL A 191 15.79 5.54 -8.35
C VAL A 191 15.58 6.92 -8.97
N LEU A 192 14.52 7.64 -8.58
CA LEU A 192 14.24 8.98 -9.11
C LEU A 192 15.37 9.97 -8.80
N ARG A 193 15.94 9.89 -7.59
CA ARG A 193 17.10 10.71 -7.18
C ARG A 193 18.37 10.35 -7.94
N GLU A 194 18.69 9.06 -8.10
CA GLU A 194 19.86 8.58 -8.85
C GLU A 194 19.83 9.00 -10.34
N HIS A 195 18.61 9.12 -10.89
CA HIS A 195 18.41 9.56 -12.28
C HIS A 195 18.20 11.08 -12.42
N ASP A 196 18.38 11.87 -11.36
CA ASP A 196 18.13 13.31 -11.34
C ASP A 196 16.73 13.68 -11.91
N VAL A 197 15.71 12.87 -11.65
CA VAL A 197 14.34 13.13 -12.08
C VAL A 197 13.76 14.24 -11.22
N PRO A 198 13.34 15.38 -11.79
CA PRO A 198 12.84 16.50 -10.97
C PRO A 198 11.40 16.28 -10.47
N ARG A 199 10.63 15.45 -11.15
CA ARG A 199 9.22 15.19 -10.80
C ARG A 199 8.70 13.88 -11.37
N ALA A 200 7.83 13.23 -10.62
CA ALA A 200 7.15 12.01 -11.04
C ALA A 200 5.78 11.86 -10.36
N ASN A 201 4.88 11.16 -11.03
CA ASN A 201 3.65 10.64 -10.42
C ASN A 201 3.63 9.13 -10.62
N ILE A 202 3.73 8.41 -9.52
CA ILE A 202 3.79 6.94 -9.52
C ILE A 202 2.55 6.42 -8.81
N ASN A 203 1.77 5.58 -9.47
CA ASN A 203 0.60 4.93 -8.89
C ASN A 203 0.78 3.41 -8.93
N LEU A 204 0.98 2.80 -7.78
CA LEU A 204 1.16 1.36 -7.60
C LEU A 204 -0.15 0.71 -7.14
N GLY A 205 -1.23 0.84 -7.94
CA GLY A 205 -2.53 0.25 -7.63
C GLY A 205 -3.23 0.89 -6.43
N GLY A 206 -3.23 2.22 -6.37
CA GLY A 206 -3.81 3.01 -5.27
C GLY A 206 -2.78 3.54 -4.27
N ASN A 207 -1.55 3.05 -4.30
CA ASN A 207 -0.42 3.61 -3.56
C ASN A 207 0.24 4.68 -4.43
N VAL A 208 0.04 5.96 -4.12
CA VAL A 208 0.50 7.07 -4.94
C VAL A 208 1.71 7.74 -4.31
N LEU A 209 2.77 7.91 -5.11
CA LEU A 209 3.93 8.76 -4.83
C LEU A 209 3.84 10.03 -5.70
N ALA A 210 3.66 11.17 -5.08
CA ALA A 210 3.68 12.51 -5.68
C ALA A 210 5.08 13.11 -5.47
N TYR A 211 6.01 12.85 -6.40
CA TYR A 211 7.40 13.31 -6.31
C TYR A 211 7.57 14.64 -7.04
N GLY A 212 8.10 15.65 -6.36
CA GLY A 212 8.12 17.02 -6.86
C GLY A 212 6.71 17.57 -7.10
N GLY A 213 6.60 18.66 -7.84
CA GLY A 213 5.34 19.24 -8.30
C GLY A 213 5.04 18.88 -9.75
N ARG A 214 3.87 19.28 -10.27
CA ARG A 214 3.51 19.17 -11.68
C ARG A 214 4.42 20.07 -12.55
N PRO A 215 4.49 19.83 -13.88
CA PRO A 215 5.29 20.66 -14.79
C PRO A 215 4.92 22.16 -14.76
N ASP A 216 3.67 22.49 -14.44
CA ASP A 216 3.19 23.88 -14.29
C ASP A 216 3.53 24.52 -12.93
N GLY A 217 4.27 23.82 -12.06
CA GLY A 217 4.67 24.26 -10.73
C GLY A 217 3.59 24.11 -9.65
N THR A 218 2.42 23.57 -10.00
CA THR A 218 1.36 23.30 -9.02
C THR A 218 1.55 21.91 -8.35
N PRO A 219 0.91 21.66 -7.20
CA PRO A 219 0.87 20.33 -6.61
C PRO A 219 0.20 19.29 -7.51
N TRP A 220 0.60 18.02 -7.37
CA TRP A 220 -0.12 16.90 -7.95
C TRP A 220 -1.53 16.82 -7.37
N ARG A 221 -2.50 16.46 -8.21
CA ARG A 221 -3.88 16.23 -7.81
C ARG A 221 -4.11 14.72 -7.70
N VAL A 222 -4.19 14.23 -6.47
CA VAL A 222 -4.41 12.82 -6.16
C VAL A 222 -5.88 12.64 -5.79
N ALA A 223 -6.63 11.96 -6.64
CA ALA A 223 -8.04 11.67 -6.41
C ALA A 223 -8.20 10.53 -5.40
N ILE A 224 -9.09 10.71 -4.44
CA ILE A 224 -9.54 9.66 -3.53
C ILE A 224 -10.79 9.04 -4.15
N GLN A 225 -10.68 7.76 -4.52
CA GLN A 225 -11.79 7.01 -5.14
C GLN A 225 -13.02 7.03 -4.22
N ASP A 226 -14.19 7.21 -4.81
CA ASP A 226 -15.46 7.03 -4.11
C ASP A 226 -15.78 5.53 -3.97
N PRO A 227 -15.77 4.98 -2.73
CA PRO A 227 -16.03 3.56 -2.52
C PRO A 227 -17.44 3.11 -2.91
N ALA A 228 -18.42 4.03 -2.89
CA ALA A 228 -19.81 3.74 -3.25
C ALA A 228 -20.05 3.70 -4.78
N ARG A 229 -19.15 4.32 -5.56
CA ARG A 229 -19.28 4.46 -7.03
C ARG A 229 -18.09 3.86 -7.77
N VAL A 230 -17.56 2.75 -7.29
CA VAL A 230 -16.43 2.04 -7.91
C VAL A 230 -16.82 1.57 -9.32
N GLY A 231 -15.99 1.90 -10.31
CA GLY A 231 -16.21 1.56 -11.72
C GLY A 231 -16.96 2.64 -12.52
N GLU A 232 -17.47 3.67 -11.87
CA GLU A 232 -17.96 4.85 -12.55
C GLU A 232 -16.78 5.77 -12.92
N GLN A 233 -16.88 6.40 -14.08
CA GLN A 233 -15.86 7.34 -14.51
C GLN A 233 -15.91 8.61 -13.66
N ASP A 234 -14.77 9.12 -13.26
CA ASP A 234 -14.62 10.37 -12.49
C ASP A 234 -15.41 10.40 -11.16
N ALA A 235 -15.62 9.23 -10.54
CA ALA A 235 -16.28 9.10 -9.25
C ALA A 235 -15.26 9.20 -8.10
N PHE A 236 -15.14 10.38 -7.51
CA PHE A 236 -14.20 10.65 -6.42
C PHE A 236 -14.93 11.12 -5.16
N ALA A 237 -14.41 10.75 -3.99
CA ALA A 237 -14.82 11.35 -2.72
C ALA A 237 -14.22 12.75 -2.57
N GLY A 238 -13.04 12.97 -3.14
CA GLY A 238 -12.36 14.25 -3.15
C GLY A 238 -10.98 14.17 -3.77
N VAL A 239 -10.24 15.27 -3.71
CA VAL A 239 -8.90 15.41 -4.32
C VAL A 239 -7.92 16.03 -3.33
N LEU A 240 -6.78 15.38 -3.17
CA LEU A 240 -5.61 15.89 -2.44
C LEU A 240 -4.67 16.65 -3.36
N ALA A 241 -4.17 17.80 -2.91
CA ALA A 241 -3.09 18.56 -3.55
C ALA A 241 -1.78 18.25 -2.85
N LEU A 242 -0.88 17.47 -3.50
CA LEU A 242 0.33 16.92 -2.89
C LEU A 242 1.60 17.26 -3.67
N THR A 243 2.68 17.47 -2.93
CA THR A 243 4.04 17.62 -3.43
C THR A 243 4.96 16.86 -2.48
N ASP A 244 5.91 16.11 -3.00
CA ASP A 244 6.87 15.33 -2.22
C ASP A 244 6.20 14.52 -1.09
N SER A 245 5.20 13.73 -1.46
CA SER A 245 4.38 13.00 -0.50
C SER A 245 3.92 11.65 -1.04
N PHE A 246 3.70 10.72 -0.13
CA PHE A 246 2.93 9.51 -0.36
C PHE A 246 1.45 9.75 0.00
N ALA A 247 0.56 9.13 -0.75
CA ALA A 247 -0.85 8.97 -0.42
C ALA A 247 -1.23 7.52 -0.69
N ILE A 248 -1.39 6.72 0.34
CA ILE A 248 -1.57 5.28 0.25
C ILE A 248 -2.91 4.89 0.84
N THR A 249 -3.71 4.19 0.04
CA THR A 249 -5.11 3.91 0.35
C THR A 249 -5.38 2.42 0.49
N SER A 250 -5.96 2.03 1.61
CA SER A 250 -6.62 0.74 1.81
C SER A 250 -8.14 0.91 1.79
N GLY A 251 -8.82 0.04 1.04
CA GLY A 251 -10.29 0.08 0.95
C GLY A 251 -10.90 -1.27 0.59
N GLY A 252 -12.02 -1.60 1.21
CA GLY A 252 -12.71 -2.87 1.04
C GLY A 252 -13.20 -3.12 -0.40
N TYR A 253 -13.40 -2.06 -1.17
CA TYR A 253 -13.88 -2.11 -2.56
C TYR A 253 -12.83 -2.57 -3.58
N GLN A 254 -11.56 -2.64 -3.22
CA GLN A 254 -10.48 -3.00 -4.14
C GLN A 254 -10.51 -4.49 -4.51
N ARG A 255 -10.82 -5.35 -3.54
CA ARG A 255 -10.91 -6.79 -3.76
C ARG A 255 -11.96 -7.38 -2.82
N TYR A 256 -13.05 -7.88 -3.38
CA TYR A 256 -14.15 -8.46 -2.62
C TYR A 256 -14.91 -9.51 -3.43
N PHE A 257 -15.75 -10.27 -2.74
CA PHE A 257 -16.76 -11.15 -3.35
C PHE A 257 -18.07 -11.06 -2.59
N GLU A 258 -19.13 -11.52 -3.24
CA GLU A 258 -20.48 -11.57 -2.65
C GLU A 258 -20.92 -13.02 -2.48
N GLN A 259 -21.42 -13.34 -1.30
CA GLN A 259 -22.04 -14.63 -1.01
C GLN A 259 -23.24 -14.43 -0.08
N ASP A 260 -24.37 -15.04 -0.41
CA ASP A 260 -25.62 -15.00 0.37
C ASP A 260 -26.10 -13.57 0.70
N GLY A 261 -25.87 -12.61 -0.24
CA GLY A 261 -26.28 -11.22 -0.10
C GLY A 261 -25.39 -10.39 0.84
N LYS A 262 -24.24 -10.92 1.26
CA LYS A 262 -23.24 -10.22 2.05
C LYS A 262 -21.95 -10.08 1.25
N THR A 263 -21.34 -8.89 1.33
CA THR A 263 -20.02 -8.59 0.75
C THR A 263 -18.91 -8.93 1.73
N TYR A 264 -17.85 -9.55 1.22
CA TYR A 264 -16.65 -9.92 1.97
C TYR A 264 -15.43 -9.39 1.22
N HIS A 265 -14.68 -8.50 1.85
CA HIS A 265 -13.47 -7.92 1.27
C HIS A 265 -12.19 -8.55 1.85
N HIS A 266 -11.06 -8.29 1.22
CA HIS A 266 -9.77 -8.92 1.49
C HIS A 266 -9.04 -8.40 2.74
N ILE A 267 -9.47 -7.28 3.33
CA ILE A 267 -8.84 -6.71 4.53
C ILE A 267 -9.40 -7.47 5.73
N ILE A 268 -8.63 -8.46 6.18
CA ILE A 268 -9.03 -9.35 7.28
C ILE A 268 -8.56 -8.76 8.60
N ASP A 269 -9.46 -8.69 9.57
CA ASP A 269 -9.12 -8.37 10.95
C ASP A 269 -8.39 -9.57 11.60
N PRO A 270 -7.12 -9.41 12.01
CA PRO A 270 -6.32 -10.46 12.62
C PRO A 270 -6.94 -11.03 13.91
N ALA A 271 -7.72 -10.22 14.63
CA ALA A 271 -8.34 -10.64 15.89
C ALA A 271 -9.56 -11.56 15.71
N THR A 272 -10.31 -11.37 14.61
CA THR A 272 -11.57 -12.09 14.35
C THR A 272 -11.48 -13.12 13.24
N GLY A 273 -10.52 -12.92 12.31
CA GLY A 273 -10.38 -13.72 11.09
C GLY A 273 -11.45 -13.43 10.04
N TYR A 274 -12.32 -12.44 10.25
CA TYR A 274 -13.29 -11.96 9.28
C TYR A 274 -12.82 -10.68 8.59
N PRO A 275 -13.37 -10.35 7.41
CA PRO A 275 -13.24 -8.99 6.85
C PRO A 275 -13.61 -7.95 7.92
N ALA A 276 -12.81 -6.89 8.02
CA ALA A 276 -13.02 -5.84 8.99
C ALA A 276 -14.37 -5.15 8.78
N ASP A 277 -15.14 -4.98 9.85
CA ASP A 277 -16.43 -4.30 9.90
C ASP A 277 -16.26 -3.09 10.85
N SER A 278 -15.61 -2.04 10.34
CA SER A 278 -15.10 -0.93 11.15
C SER A 278 -15.86 0.39 10.96
N GLY A 279 -16.87 0.39 10.08
CA GLY A 279 -17.59 1.62 9.68
C GLY A 279 -16.80 2.50 8.70
N LEU A 280 -15.61 2.06 8.25
CA LEU A 280 -14.80 2.72 7.23
C LEU A 280 -14.88 1.99 5.90
N THR A 281 -15.01 2.73 4.80
CA THR A 281 -14.98 2.21 3.43
C THR A 281 -13.62 2.38 2.78
N SER A 282 -12.85 3.43 3.16
CA SER A 282 -11.44 3.55 2.82
C SER A 282 -10.67 4.40 3.83
N VAL A 283 -9.36 4.16 3.89
CA VAL A 283 -8.39 4.95 4.67
C VAL A 283 -7.22 5.30 3.77
N THR A 284 -6.94 6.58 3.63
CA THR A 284 -5.72 7.07 2.98
C THR A 284 -4.79 7.65 4.03
N VAL A 285 -3.57 7.15 4.09
CA VAL A 285 -2.48 7.70 4.91
C VAL A 285 -1.60 8.55 4.01
N VAL A 286 -1.32 9.78 4.45
CA VAL A 286 -0.50 10.75 3.73
C VAL A 286 0.71 11.10 4.57
N ALA A 287 1.92 10.89 4.03
CA ALA A 287 3.17 11.28 4.66
C ALA A 287 4.09 12.00 3.68
N ALA A 288 4.89 12.93 4.17
CA ALA A 288 5.93 13.59 3.37
C ALA A 288 7.05 12.58 3.02
N LEU A 289 7.73 12.82 1.89
CA LEU A 289 9.00 12.16 1.62
C LEU A 289 10.00 12.51 2.73
N GLY A 290 10.66 11.51 3.28
CA GLY A 290 11.72 11.74 4.25
C GLY A 290 12.88 12.56 3.67
N GLU A 291 13.56 13.32 4.52
CA GLU A 291 14.82 13.97 4.16
C GLU A 291 15.93 12.91 4.02
N GLY A 292 16.85 13.06 3.07
CA GLY A 292 18.00 12.20 2.90
C GLY A 292 17.82 11.05 1.91
N ASP A 293 18.36 9.88 2.20
CA ASP A 293 18.45 8.70 1.34
C ASP A 293 17.19 7.81 1.28
N GLY A 294 16.08 8.25 1.88
CA GLY A 294 14.85 7.45 1.98
C GLY A 294 14.87 6.43 3.13
N SER A 295 15.79 6.58 4.10
CA SER A 295 15.96 5.63 5.21
C SER A 295 14.77 5.52 6.18
N GLY A 296 13.84 6.47 6.16
CA GLY A 296 12.65 6.46 7.04
C GLY A 296 11.51 5.57 6.54
N PHE A 297 11.52 5.13 5.29
CA PHE A 297 10.47 4.28 4.67
C PHE A 297 9.03 4.74 4.91
N PRO A 298 8.69 6.03 4.68
CA PRO A 298 7.35 6.54 4.94
C PRO A 298 6.27 5.89 4.05
N GLY A 299 6.62 5.46 2.84
CA GLY A 299 5.71 4.71 1.97
C GLY A 299 5.34 3.34 2.57
N THR A 300 6.32 2.60 3.08
CA THR A 300 6.10 1.33 3.78
C THR A 300 5.19 1.50 4.98
N MET A 301 5.44 2.52 5.80
CA MET A 301 4.61 2.86 6.95
C MET A 301 3.18 3.21 6.53
N CYS A 302 3.00 4.06 5.52
CA CYS A 302 1.67 4.43 5.03
C CYS A 302 0.87 3.21 4.56
N ASP A 303 1.51 2.23 3.89
CA ASP A 303 0.85 1.01 3.40
C ASP A 303 0.38 0.15 4.58
N ALA A 304 1.25 -0.11 5.56
CA ALA A 304 0.89 -0.86 6.76
C ALA A 304 -0.20 -0.15 7.60
N TYR A 305 -0.05 1.16 7.83
CA TYR A 305 -0.99 1.92 8.65
C TYR A 305 -2.34 2.12 7.97
N SER A 306 -2.41 2.28 6.64
CA SER A 306 -3.70 2.37 5.95
C SER A 306 -4.54 1.11 6.18
N THR A 307 -3.92 -0.07 6.19
CA THR A 307 -4.56 -1.35 6.51
C THR A 307 -4.95 -1.45 7.98
N ALA A 308 -4.03 -1.14 8.90
CA ALA A 308 -4.29 -1.20 10.34
C ALA A 308 -5.42 -0.25 10.76
N LEU A 309 -5.38 1.00 10.30
CA LEU A 309 -6.34 2.03 10.67
C LEU A 309 -7.73 1.75 10.07
N PHE A 310 -7.79 1.12 8.89
CA PHE A 310 -9.03 0.62 8.34
C PHE A 310 -9.67 -0.43 9.29
N ILE A 311 -8.86 -1.35 9.81
CA ILE A 311 -9.32 -2.39 10.75
C ILE A 311 -9.74 -1.78 12.09
N MET A 312 -9.01 -0.77 12.56
CA MET A 312 -9.30 -0.10 13.84
C MET A 312 -10.62 0.67 13.85
N GLY A 313 -11.07 1.21 12.70
CA GLY A 313 -12.20 2.12 12.62
C GLY A 313 -11.85 3.54 13.03
N GLU A 314 -12.77 4.48 12.77
CA GLU A 314 -12.53 5.93 12.88
C GLU A 314 -11.99 6.37 14.25
N GLU A 315 -12.68 5.98 15.34
CA GLU A 315 -12.31 6.43 16.69
C GLU A 315 -10.88 6.04 17.06
N ARG A 316 -10.52 4.76 16.88
CA ARG A 316 -9.18 4.25 17.20
C ARG A 316 -8.12 4.75 16.22
N ALA A 317 -8.47 4.91 14.94
CA ALA A 317 -7.57 5.47 13.94
C ALA A 317 -7.19 6.92 14.26
N LEU A 318 -8.17 7.75 14.64
CA LEU A 318 -7.92 9.14 15.07
C LEU A 318 -7.17 9.21 16.41
N ALA A 319 -7.44 8.30 17.35
CA ALA A 319 -6.68 8.20 18.60
C ALA A 319 -5.22 7.86 18.32
N PHE A 320 -4.96 6.85 17.44
CA PHE A 320 -3.62 6.47 17.00
C PHE A 320 -2.88 7.64 16.32
N TRP A 321 -3.57 8.36 15.43
CA TRP A 321 -2.99 9.53 14.76
C TRP A 321 -2.62 10.67 15.74
N ARG A 322 -3.40 10.87 16.80
CA ARG A 322 -3.15 11.93 17.81
C ARG A 322 -1.96 11.62 18.71
N ASP A 323 -1.70 10.35 18.98
CA ASP A 323 -0.65 9.92 19.90
C ASP A 323 0.60 9.50 19.14
N GLU A 324 1.52 10.44 18.95
CA GLU A 324 2.80 10.20 18.25
C GLU A 324 3.64 9.10 18.92
N MET A 325 3.47 8.85 20.22
CA MET A 325 4.17 7.78 20.92
C MET A 325 3.71 6.38 20.47
N MET A 326 2.51 6.28 19.92
CA MET A 326 1.98 5.00 19.39
C MET A 326 2.57 4.63 18.03
N TRP A 327 3.20 5.57 17.30
CA TRP A 327 3.73 5.26 15.96
C TRP A 327 5.01 4.40 16.00
N GLY A 328 5.65 4.26 17.17
CA GLY A 328 6.90 3.53 17.35
C GLY A 328 8.11 4.30 16.80
N GLU A 329 9.30 3.67 16.88
CA GLU A 329 10.57 4.28 16.43
C GLU A 329 10.64 4.46 14.91
N GLU A 330 9.93 3.62 14.15
CA GLU A 330 9.86 3.67 12.68
C GLU A 330 8.79 4.65 12.16
N GLY A 331 7.95 5.22 13.05
CA GLY A 331 6.89 6.13 12.68
C GLY A 331 7.42 7.50 12.26
N CYS A 332 6.81 8.08 11.24
CA CYS A 332 7.01 9.48 10.86
C CYS A 332 5.67 10.21 10.90
N PRO A 333 5.65 11.55 10.95
CA PRO A 333 4.42 12.33 10.92
C PRO A 333 3.59 12.00 9.67
N PHE A 334 2.32 11.77 9.87
CA PHE A 334 1.37 11.48 8.80
C PHE A 334 0.02 12.14 9.07
N ASP A 335 -0.80 12.20 8.04
CA ASP A 335 -2.18 12.67 8.06
C ASP A 335 -3.12 11.64 7.42
N LEU A 336 -4.43 11.82 7.64
CA LEU A 336 -5.45 10.86 7.24
C LEU A 336 -6.57 11.49 6.40
N VAL A 337 -7.07 10.69 5.43
CA VAL A 337 -8.40 10.85 4.86
C VAL A 337 -9.16 9.55 5.13
N LEU A 338 -10.24 9.63 5.88
CA LEU A 338 -11.13 8.52 6.19
C LEU A 338 -12.44 8.72 5.44
N VAL A 339 -12.90 7.70 4.70
CA VAL A 339 -14.24 7.67 4.11
C VAL A 339 -15.08 6.69 4.91
N THR A 340 -16.21 7.14 5.43
CA THR A 340 -17.05 6.37 6.34
C THR A 340 -18.29 5.80 5.62
N GLU A 341 -18.86 4.74 6.16
CA GLU A 341 -20.10 4.12 5.65
C GLU A 341 -21.34 5.02 5.83
N ASP A 342 -21.30 5.92 6.80
CA ASP A 342 -22.40 6.86 7.08
C ASP A 342 -22.36 8.15 6.23
N GLY A 343 -21.45 8.21 5.24
CA GLY A 343 -21.41 9.27 4.24
C GLY A 343 -20.59 10.51 4.65
N ARG A 344 -19.56 10.33 5.46
CA ARG A 344 -18.59 11.39 5.81
C ARG A 344 -17.23 11.15 5.19
N VAL A 345 -16.54 12.23 4.90
CA VAL A 345 -15.09 12.24 4.67
C VAL A 345 -14.46 13.01 5.82
N VAL A 346 -13.63 12.34 6.61
CA VAL A 346 -12.91 12.95 7.73
C VAL A 346 -11.47 13.15 7.32
N VAL A 347 -10.98 14.39 7.33
CA VAL A 347 -9.58 14.72 7.08
C VAL A 347 -8.92 15.22 8.35
N THR A 348 -7.67 14.89 8.56
CA THR A 348 -6.89 15.45 9.67
C THR A 348 -6.46 16.88 9.34
N GLU A 349 -6.21 17.68 10.37
CA GLU A 349 -5.95 19.14 10.25
C GLU A 349 -4.79 19.48 9.31
N GLY A 350 -3.77 18.61 9.19
CA GLY A 350 -2.65 18.81 8.27
C GLY A 350 -3.02 18.75 6.78
N LEU A 351 -4.20 18.20 6.45
CA LEU A 351 -4.73 18.12 5.09
C LEU A 351 -5.88 19.10 4.82
N ALA A 352 -6.37 19.84 5.80
CA ALA A 352 -7.56 20.68 5.67
C ALA A 352 -7.47 21.66 4.49
N ASP A 353 -6.31 22.30 4.29
CA ASP A 353 -6.07 23.23 3.19
C ASP A 353 -5.61 22.54 1.87
N ARG A 354 -5.42 21.22 1.89
CA ARG A 354 -4.94 20.43 0.74
C ARG A 354 -6.00 19.50 0.16
N PHE A 355 -7.08 19.27 0.90
CA PHE A 355 -8.17 18.39 0.47
C PHE A 355 -9.36 19.21 -0.03
N THR A 356 -9.89 18.83 -1.18
CA THR A 356 -11.13 19.40 -1.73
C THR A 356 -12.13 18.27 -1.88
N LEU A 357 -13.26 18.34 -1.19
CA LEU A 357 -14.37 17.41 -1.35
C LEU A 357 -14.93 17.53 -2.77
N ASP A 358 -15.30 16.43 -3.38
CA ASP A 358 -16.04 16.45 -4.64
C ASP A 358 -17.51 16.81 -4.36
N GLU A 359 -18.01 17.87 -4.99
CA GLU A 359 -19.36 18.40 -4.76
C GLU A 359 -20.46 17.39 -5.16
N ASP A 360 -20.16 16.51 -6.12
CA ASP A 360 -21.10 15.49 -6.62
C ASP A 360 -20.98 14.16 -5.84
N SER A 361 -20.07 14.06 -4.88
CA SER A 361 -19.85 12.83 -4.11
C SER A 361 -20.98 12.50 -3.13
N GLY A 362 -21.70 13.52 -2.65
CA GLY A 362 -22.75 13.38 -1.65
C GLY A 362 -22.24 13.20 -0.21
N TYR A 363 -20.92 13.17 0.00
CA TYR A 363 -20.33 13.13 1.34
C TYR A 363 -20.34 14.50 2.03
N SER A 364 -20.33 14.49 3.37
CA SER A 364 -20.01 15.68 4.18
C SER A 364 -18.53 15.64 4.60
N LEU A 365 -17.90 16.82 4.64
CA LEU A 365 -16.50 16.96 5.04
C LEU A 365 -16.40 17.35 6.52
N GLU A 366 -15.58 16.63 7.27
CA GLU A 366 -15.21 16.92 8.64
C GLU A 366 -13.69 17.04 8.78
N THR A 367 -13.23 17.89 9.70
CA THR A 367 -11.81 18.02 10.00
C THR A 367 -11.54 17.58 11.43
N ALA A 368 -10.67 16.58 11.58
CA ALA A 368 -10.20 16.14 12.90
C ALA A 368 -8.95 16.91 13.31
N SER A 369 -8.93 17.41 14.56
CA SER A 369 -7.77 18.09 15.14
C SER A 369 -7.05 17.22 16.17
N ARG A 370 -5.74 17.48 16.38
CA ARG A 370 -4.94 16.82 17.43
C ARG A 370 -5.44 17.15 18.83
N ASN A 371 -6.01 18.34 19.00
CA ASN A 371 -6.48 18.84 20.30
C ASN A 371 -7.92 18.42 20.66
N GLY A 372 -8.57 17.58 19.84
CA GLY A 372 -9.84 16.97 20.21
C GLY A 372 -11.03 17.92 20.25
N GLN A 373 -11.13 18.87 19.31
CA GLN A 373 -12.36 19.66 19.09
C GLN A 373 -13.03 19.25 17.80
#